data_1027bab222d34af0a024c3fab26be781
#
_entry.id   1027bab222d34af0a024c3fab26be781
#
_cell.length_a   1.000
_cell.length_b   1.000
_cell.length_c   1.000
_cell.angle_alpha   90.00
_cell.angle_beta   90.00
_cell.angle_gamma   90.00
#
_symmetry.space_group_name_H-M   'P 1'
#
loop_
_entity.id
_entity.type
_entity.pdbx_description
1 polymer ?
#
loop_
_entity_poly.entity_id
_entity_poly.type
_entity_poly.pdbx_seq_one_letter_code
_entity_poly.pdbx_strand_id
1 'polypeptide(L)'
;MQNEYADYAAEDLIAALEQAGRTPTKPLLFACLERRDDLAPLLRDVLAADLAEDRDWPEDDPRWYRTVHAGLLLSAFRDEQALPLFAETLRDEEHENLREWFELAQAHFGPAGIDTFVAVLRDARAPLSSRLVIPDVLATIAQQHPAERDRIAETLRARLPLVDAAGRFVTPPPEDEDHVELWTWVASSLLDLRDRASQPRVLALYRAGLIDEMVMGDEADYLAAFDERPRPPEPFDLIRYYHPRRR
;
A
#
# COMPACT_ATOMS: atom_id res chain seq x y z
N MET A 1 -12.65 -9.28 -31.76
CA MET A 1 -11.38 -10.02 -31.80
C MET A 1 -11.46 -11.06 -30.70
N GLN A 2 -11.31 -12.34 -31.05
CA GLN A 2 -11.33 -13.42 -30.05
C GLN A 2 -10.04 -13.30 -29.23
N ASN A 3 -10.12 -13.42 -27.91
CA ASN A 3 -8.94 -13.38 -27.05
C ASN A 3 -8.16 -14.70 -27.27
N GLU A 4 -6.90 -14.61 -27.66
CA GLU A 4 -6.03 -15.76 -27.96
C GLU A 4 -5.82 -16.68 -26.74
N TYR A 5 -6.06 -16.18 -25.52
CA TYR A 5 -5.93 -16.92 -24.27
C TYR A 5 -7.27 -17.46 -23.73
N ALA A 6 -8.38 -17.30 -24.47
CA ALA A 6 -9.70 -17.65 -23.96
C ALA A 6 -9.86 -19.13 -23.60
N ASP A 7 -9.17 -20.01 -24.33
CA ASP A 7 -9.23 -21.47 -24.17
C ASP A 7 -8.07 -22.05 -23.34
N TYR A 8 -7.18 -21.20 -22.78
CA TYR A 8 -6.06 -21.66 -21.98
C TYR A 8 -6.55 -22.25 -20.65
N ALA A 9 -5.89 -23.34 -20.18
CA ALA A 9 -6.04 -23.78 -18.79
C ALA A 9 -5.44 -22.75 -17.80
N ALA A 10 -5.78 -22.84 -16.53
CA ALA A 10 -5.25 -21.90 -15.53
C ALA A 10 -3.71 -21.97 -15.44
N GLU A 11 -3.15 -23.18 -15.50
CA GLU A 11 -1.72 -23.44 -15.49
C GLU A 11 -1.02 -22.86 -16.73
N ASP A 12 -1.68 -22.90 -17.90
CA ASP A 12 -1.15 -22.29 -19.12
C ASP A 12 -1.11 -20.76 -19.03
N LEU A 13 -2.11 -20.15 -18.35
CA LEU A 13 -2.10 -18.71 -18.08
C LEU A 13 -0.97 -18.31 -17.11
N ILE A 14 -0.69 -19.10 -16.08
CA ILE A 14 0.48 -18.90 -15.18
C ILE A 14 1.77 -18.98 -15.99
N ALA A 15 1.94 -20.02 -16.84
CA ALA A 15 3.11 -20.15 -17.68
C ALA A 15 3.27 -18.97 -18.67
N ALA A 16 2.16 -18.48 -19.22
CA ALA A 16 2.17 -17.29 -20.10
C ALA A 16 2.55 -16.02 -19.32
N LEU A 17 2.11 -15.84 -18.07
CA LEU A 17 2.52 -14.74 -17.21
C LEU A 17 4.02 -14.78 -16.90
N GLU A 18 4.58 -15.95 -16.61
CA GLU A 18 6.03 -16.14 -16.37
C GLU A 18 6.88 -15.73 -17.57
N GLN A 19 6.37 -15.87 -18.78
CA GLN A 19 7.07 -15.49 -20.01
C GLN A 19 6.76 -14.07 -20.48
N ALA A 20 5.85 -13.37 -19.82
CA ALA A 20 5.39 -12.05 -20.25
C ALA A 20 6.41 -10.93 -20.02
N GLY A 21 7.45 -11.18 -19.20
CA GLY A 21 8.40 -10.16 -18.77
C GLY A 21 7.70 -9.02 -18.02
N ARG A 22 8.24 -7.81 -18.11
CA ARG A 22 7.75 -6.68 -17.30
C ARG A 22 6.29 -6.29 -17.58
N THR A 23 5.79 -6.51 -18.79
CA THR A 23 4.49 -5.95 -19.20
C THR A 23 3.65 -7.01 -19.92
N PRO A 24 2.81 -7.76 -19.20
CA PRO A 24 1.87 -8.70 -19.80
C PRO A 24 0.95 -8.02 -20.80
N THR A 25 0.59 -8.72 -21.88
CA THR A 25 -0.33 -8.17 -22.89
C THR A 25 -1.73 -7.98 -22.31
N LYS A 26 -2.49 -7.00 -22.84
CA LYS A 26 -3.88 -6.79 -22.41
C LYS A 26 -4.75 -8.04 -22.58
N PRO A 27 -4.69 -8.80 -23.70
CA PRO A 27 -5.46 -10.04 -23.83
C PRO A 27 -5.14 -11.06 -22.74
N LEU A 28 -3.86 -11.23 -22.33
CA LEU A 28 -3.47 -12.12 -21.25
C LEU A 28 -4.04 -11.65 -19.90
N LEU A 29 -3.92 -10.35 -19.60
CA LEU A 29 -4.47 -9.79 -18.35
C LEU A 29 -5.99 -9.94 -18.27
N PHE A 30 -6.73 -9.72 -19.39
CA PHE A 30 -8.17 -9.95 -19.43
C PHE A 30 -8.53 -11.43 -19.21
N ALA A 31 -7.81 -12.36 -19.83
CA ALA A 31 -8.03 -13.79 -19.62
C ALA A 31 -7.79 -14.17 -18.14
N CYS A 32 -6.76 -13.61 -17.49
CA CYS A 32 -6.52 -13.83 -16.07
C CYS A 32 -7.65 -13.26 -15.19
N LEU A 33 -8.13 -12.04 -15.49
CA LEU A 33 -9.20 -11.40 -14.72
C LEU A 33 -10.53 -12.16 -14.82
N GLU A 34 -10.83 -12.76 -15.97
CA GLU A 34 -12.04 -13.57 -16.21
C GLU A 34 -12.00 -14.91 -15.47
N ARG A 35 -10.82 -15.40 -15.09
CA ARG A 35 -10.62 -16.73 -14.46
C ARG A 35 -10.12 -16.65 -13.02
N ARG A 36 -10.56 -15.61 -12.30
CA ARG A 36 -10.18 -15.33 -10.93
C ARG A 36 -10.17 -16.56 -10.01
N ASP A 37 -11.28 -17.31 -9.99
CA ASP A 37 -11.47 -18.40 -9.02
C ASP A 37 -10.52 -19.59 -9.27
N ASP A 38 -10.16 -19.83 -10.53
CA ASP A 38 -9.20 -20.88 -10.90
C ASP A 38 -7.77 -20.43 -10.65
N LEU A 39 -7.47 -19.14 -10.89
CA LEU A 39 -6.10 -18.61 -10.82
C LEU A 39 -5.68 -18.20 -9.40
N ALA A 40 -6.57 -17.72 -8.56
CA ALA A 40 -6.20 -17.20 -7.25
C ALA A 40 -5.41 -18.22 -6.40
N PRO A 41 -5.78 -19.50 -6.30
CA PRO A 41 -4.96 -20.50 -5.59
C PRO A 41 -3.56 -20.63 -6.16
N LEU A 42 -3.42 -20.75 -7.49
CA LEU A 42 -2.13 -20.91 -8.16
C LEU A 42 -1.23 -19.68 -7.99
N LEU A 43 -1.80 -18.48 -8.06
CA LEU A 43 -1.06 -17.24 -7.84
C LEU A 43 -0.59 -17.08 -6.39
N ARG A 44 -1.37 -17.56 -5.40
CA ARG A 44 -0.90 -17.62 -4.01
C ARG A 44 0.26 -18.59 -3.86
N ASP A 45 0.21 -19.75 -4.51
CA ASP A 45 1.31 -20.71 -4.49
C ASP A 45 2.59 -20.14 -5.12
N VAL A 46 2.45 -19.40 -6.24
CA VAL A 46 3.57 -18.68 -6.88
C VAL A 46 4.17 -17.67 -5.91
N LEU A 47 3.34 -16.78 -5.33
CA LEU A 47 3.80 -15.75 -4.41
C LEU A 47 4.46 -16.36 -3.17
N ALA A 48 3.84 -17.38 -2.56
CA ALA A 48 4.39 -18.06 -1.37
C ALA A 48 5.71 -18.76 -1.66
N ALA A 49 5.83 -19.43 -2.82
CA ALA A 49 7.07 -20.11 -3.20
C ALA A 49 8.22 -19.11 -3.42
N ASP A 50 7.93 -17.95 -4.02
CA ASP A 50 8.94 -16.93 -4.28
C ASP A 50 9.36 -16.17 -3.02
N LEU A 51 8.47 -16.03 -2.03
CA LEU A 51 8.81 -15.47 -0.72
C LEU A 51 9.64 -16.46 0.13
N ALA A 52 9.43 -17.76 -0.04
CA ALA A 52 10.15 -18.79 0.72
C ALA A 52 11.53 -19.11 0.15
N GLU A 53 11.79 -18.82 -1.10
CA GLU A 53 13.03 -19.13 -1.79
C GLU A 53 13.71 -17.81 -2.21
N ASP A 54 14.93 -17.60 -1.74
CA ASP A 54 15.81 -16.52 -2.25
C ASP A 54 16.21 -16.88 -3.70
N ARG A 55 15.34 -16.46 -4.63
CA ARG A 55 15.52 -16.73 -6.07
C ARG A 55 16.20 -15.53 -6.72
N ASP A 56 17.50 -15.65 -6.88
CA ASP A 56 18.30 -14.70 -7.64
C ASP A 56 18.11 -14.91 -9.16
N TRP A 57 16.96 -14.46 -9.69
CA TRP A 57 16.73 -14.42 -11.13
C TRP A 57 17.53 -13.27 -11.74
N PRO A 58 18.25 -13.48 -12.87
CA PRO A 58 18.81 -12.38 -13.62
C PRO A 58 17.74 -11.36 -14.01
N GLU A 59 18.06 -10.05 -13.99
CA GLU A 59 17.11 -8.97 -14.32
C GLU A 59 16.49 -9.09 -15.73
N ASP A 60 17.19 -9.74 -16.66
CA ASP A 60 16.73 -10.00 -18.03
C ASP A 60 15.90 -11.29 -18.16
N ASP A 61 15.79 -12.11 -17.09
CA ASP A 61 14.92 -13.29 -17.10
C ASP A 61 13.45 -12.86 -16.94
N PRO A 62 12.57 -13.21 -17.90
CA PRO A 62 11.15 -12.81 -17.82
C PRO A 62 10.46 -13.32 -16.54
N ARG A 63 10.94 -14.40 -15.94
CA ARG A 63 10.40 -14.98 -14.71
C ARG A 63 10.62 -14.08 -13.48
N TRP A 64 11.54 -13.12 -13.55
CA TRP A 64 11.77 -12.12 -12.50
C TRP A 64 10.47 -11.40 -12.11
N TYR A 65 9.57 -11.17 -13.11
CA TYR A 65 8.31 -10.44 -12.89
C TYR A 65 7.14 -11.32 -12.45
N ARG A 66 7.28 -12.64 -12.37
CA ARG A 66 6.15 -13.52 -12.07
C ARG A 66 5.52 -13.26 -10.70
N THR A 67 6.35 -12.99 -9.68
CA THR A 67 5.93 -12.64 -8.32
C THR A 67 5.15 -11.32 -8.32
N VAL A 68 5.65 -10.34 -9.07
CA VAL A 68 4.97 -9.05 -9.27
C VAL A 68 3.60 -9.25 -9.91
N HIS A 69 3.52 -10.08 -10.97
CA HIS A 69 2.24 -10.37 -11.63
C HIS A 69 1.28 -11.09 -10.70
N ALA A 70 1.77 -12.06 -9.93
CA ALA A 70 0.96 -12.80 -8.95
C ALA A 70 0.36 -11.85 -7.90
N GLY A 71 1.17 -11.00 -7.28
CA GLY A 71 0.70 -10.05 -6.26
C GLY A 71 -0.29 -9.02 -6.83
N LEU A 72 -0.02 -8.44 -8.00
CA LEU A 72 -0.91 -7.45 -8.62
C LEU A 72 -2.26 -8.08 -9.04
N LEU A 73 -2.27 -9.33 -9.56
CA LEU A 73 -3.51 -10.05 -9.87
C LEU A 73 -4.29 -10.41 -8.61
N LEU A 74 -3.64 -10.90 -7.56
CA LEU A 74 -4.27 -11.20 -6.26
C LEU A 74 -4.90 -9.94 -5.65
N SER A 75 -4.24 -8.79 -5.77
CA SER A 75 -4.80 -7.50 -5.37
C SER A 75 -6.01 -7.12 -6.23
N ALA A 76 -5.92 -7.27 -7.57
CA ALA A 76 -7.03 -7.00 -8.48
C ALA A 76 -8.24 -7.91 -8.19
N PHE A 77 -7.99 -9.14 -7.79
CA PHE A 77 -9.01 -10.09 -7.34
C PHE A 77 -9.58 -9.77 -5.97
N ARG A 78 -8.91 -8.93 -5.17
CA ARG A 78 -9.21 -8.73 -3.74
C ARG A 78 -9.21 -10.07 -2.99
N ASP A 79 -8.20 -10.90 -3.26
CA ASP A 79 -8.12 -12.23 -2.65
C ASP A 79 -7.66 -12.14 -1.21
N GLU A 80 -8.61 -12.15 -0.26
CA GLU A 80 -8.33 -12.02 1.17
C GLU A 80 -7.38 -13.12 1.70
N GLN A 81 -7.34 -14.29 1.05
CA GLN A 81 -6.43 -15.38 1.45
C GLN A 81 -4.96 -15.05 1.11
N ALA A 82 -4.70 -14.05 0.27
CA ALA A 82 -3.35 -13.58 -0.01
C ALA A 82 -2.83 -12.55 1.02
N LEU A 83 -3.69 -11.98 1.88
CA LEU A 83 -3.28 -10.97 2.86
C LEU A 83 -2.10 -11.38 3.77
N PRO A 84 -1.98 -12.64 4.26
CA PRO A 84 -0.81 -13.06 5.01
C PRO A 84 0.50 -12.94 4.22
N LEU A 85 0.49 -13.27 2.91
CA LEU A 85 1.64 -13.14 2.02
C LEU A 85 2.04 -11.68 1.82
N PHE A 86 1.06 -10.78 1.65
CA PHE A 86 1.33 -9.34 1.60
C PHE A 86 1.90 -8.80 2.92
N ALA A 87 1.43 -9.32 4.06
CA ALA A 87 2.03 -8.96 5.34
C ALA A 87 3.48 -9.43 5.47
N GLU A 88 3.83 -10.56 4.86
CA GLU A 88 5.19 -11.09 4.81
C GLU A 88 6.10 -10.20 3.98
N THR A 89 5.69 -9.81 2.75
CA THR A 89 6.46 -8.85 1.93
C THR A 89 6.74 -7.53 2.64
N LEU A 90 5.83 -7.11 3.52
CA LEU A 90 5.97 -5.87 4.29
C LEU A 90 6.85 -6.02 5.55
N ARG A 91 7.13 -7.23 6.03
CA ARG A 91 7.92 -7.47 7.22
C ARG A 91 9.37 -7.83 6.94
N ASP A 92 9.69 -8.13 5.70
CA ASP A 92 11.01 -8.55 5.30
C ASP A 92 11.69 -7.48 4.42
N GLU A 93 12.91 -7.08 4.80
CA GLU A 93 13.73 -6.14 4.03
C GLU A 93 14.19 -6.73 2.70
N GLU A 94 14.37 -8.06 2.63
CA GLU A 94 14.77 -8.75 1.41
C GLU A 94 13.72 -8.62 0.29
N HIS A 95 12.46 -8.33 0.66
CA HIS A 95 11.34 -8.13 -0.28
C HIS A 95 11.01 -6.66 -0.57
N GLU A 96 11.95 -5.74 -0.34
CA GLU A 96 11.74 -4.30 -0.55
C GLU A 96 11.24 -3.97 -1.97
N ASN A 97 11.80 -4.58 -2.98
CA ASN A 97 11.38 -4.40 -4.36
C ASN A 97 9.90 -4.77 -4.60
N LEU A 98 9.42 -5.87 -3.98
CA LEU A 98 8.02 -6.28 -4.10
C LEU A 98 7.06 -5.28 -3.46
N ARG A 99 7.46 -4.69 -2.33
CA ARG A 99 6.69 -3.66 -1.64
C ARG A 99 6.41 -2.47 -2.54
N GLU A 100 7.43 -1.95 -3.25
CA GLU A 100 7.28 -0.84 -4.20
C GLU A 100 6.29 -1.17 -5.32
N TRP A 101 6.33 -2.39 -5.85
CA TRP A 101 5.42 -2.83 -6.90
C TRP A 101 3.98 -2.94 -6.40
N PHE A 102 3.75 -3.28 -5.13
CA PHE A 102 2.41 -3.51 -4.58
C PHE A 102 1.78 -2.29 -3.93
N GLU A 103 2.51 -1.21 -3.71
CA GLU A 103 2.06 -0.02 -2.97
C GLU A 103 0.67 0.46 -3.40
N LEU A 104 0.47 0.71 -4.70
CA LEU A 104 -0.82 1.18 -5.23
C LEU A 104 -1.92 0.10 -5.19
N ALA A 105 -1.54 -1.18 -5.19
CA ALA A 105 -2.47 -2.29 -5.24
C ALA A 105 -3.00 -2.71 -3.87
N GLN A 106 -2.23 -2.46 -2.79
CA GLN A 106 -2.59 -2.90 -1.43
C GLN A 106 -3.93 -2.33 -0.95
N ALA A 107 -4.21 -1.05 -1.21
CA ALA A 107 -5.47 -0.43 -0.82
C ALA A 107 -6.70 -1.08 -1.50
N HIS A 108 -6.51 -1.82 -2.59
CA HIS A 108 -7.60 -2.47 -3.32
C HIS A 108 -8.23 -3.64 -2.56
N PHE A 109 -7.54 -4.22 -1.57
CA PHE A 109 -8.14 -5.20 -0.65
C PHE A 109 -9.32 -4.60 0.16
N GLY A 110 -9.34 -3.27 0.31
CA GLY A 110 -10.41 -2.58 1.02
C GLY A 110 -10.47 -2.95 2.50
N PRO A 111 -11.68 -3.01 3.10
CA PRO A 111 -11.87 -3.25 4.53
C PRO A 111 -11.21 -4.54 5.04
N ALA A 112 -11.14 -5.59 4.22
CA ALA A 112 -10.52 -6.86 4.60
C ALA A 112 -9.01 -6.74 4.92
N GLY A 113 -8.31 -5.80 4.27
CA GLY A 113 -6.88 -5.57 4.49
C GLY A 113 -6.55 -4.77 5.74
N ILE A 114 -7.51 -4.04 6.34
CA ILE A 114 -7.24 -3.06 7.41
C ILE A 114 -6.46 -3.69 8.57
N ASP A 115 -6.93 -4.80 9.12
CA ASP A 115 -6.31 -5.41 10.31
C ASP A 115 -4.89 -5.91 10.01
N THR A 116 -4.67 -6.44 8.82
CA THR A 116 -3.35 -6.87 8.34
C THR A 116 -2.37 -5.70 8.28
N PHE A 117 -2.76 -4.61 7.63
CA PHE A 117 -1.91 -3.42 7.48
C PHE A 117 -1.68 -2.72 8.81
N VAL A 118 -2.69 -2.61 9.67
CA VAL A 118 -2.56 -2.07 11.03
C VAL A 118 -1.58 -2.90 11.87
N ALA A 119 -1.57 -4.22 11.71
CA ALA A 119 -0.63 -5.09 12.41
C ALA A 119 0.83 -4.82 11.98
N VAL A 120 1.08 -4.58 10.68
CA VAL A 120 2.41 -4.18 10.18
C VAL A 120 2.80 -2.79 10.69
N LEU A 121 1.90 -1.81 10.63
CA LEU A 121 2.16 -0.45 11.13
C LEU A 121 2.55 -0.42 12.62
N ARG A 122 2.02 -1.36 13.40
CA ARG A 122 2.28 -1.48 14.84
C ARG A 122 3.51 -2.31 15.17
N ASP A 123 3.99 -3.11 14.26
CA ASP A 123 5.15 -3.99 14.48
C ASP A 123 6.45 -3.16 14.35
N ALA A 124 7.08 -2.84 15.49
CA ALA A 124 8.34 -2.09 15.50
C ALA A 124 9.51 -2.86 14.87
N ARG A 125 9.37 -4.17 14.61
CA ARG A 125 10.39 -4.97 13.92
C ARG A 125 10.21 -4.94 12.41
N ALA A 126 9.03 -4.53 11.92
CA ALA A 126 8.84 -4.32 10.48
C ALA A 126 9.73 -3.16 10.01
N PRO A 127 10.33 -3.25 8.82
CA PRO A 127 11.14 -2.18 8.23
C PRO A 127 10.43 -0.84 8.29
N LEU A 128 11.15 0.23 8.58
CA LEU A 128 10.57 1.59 8.61
C LEU A 128 9.89 1.91 7.29
N SER A 129 10.56 1.67 6.17
CA SER A 129 10.05 1.89 4.82
C SER A 129 8.68 1.21 4.57
N SER A 130 8.45 0.01 5.11
CA SER A 130 7.14 -0.64 5.06
C SER A 130 6.10 0.08 5.92
N ARG A 131 6.50 0.54 7.10
CA ARG A 131 5.61 1.25 8.02
C ARG A 131 5.22 2.63 7.50
N LEU A 132 6.04 3.24 6.65
CA LEU A 132 5.78 4.56 6.05
C LEU A 132 4.70 4.52 4.98
N VAL A 133 4.58 3.44 4.21
CA VAL A 133 3.55 3.32 3.16
C VAL A 133 2.16 2.97 3.71
N ILE A 134 2.09 2.32 4.87
CA ILE A 134 0.81 1.86 5.43
C ILE A 134 -0.18 2.98 5.75
N PRO A 135 0.22 4.15 6.29
CA PRO A 135 -0.70 5.27 6.51
C PRO A 135 -1.45 5.67 5.25
N ASP A 136 -0.78 5.76 4.09
CA ASP A 136 -1.41 6.11 2.81
C ASP A 136 -2.34 5.00 2.31
N VAL A 137 -1.95 3.74 2.42
CA VAL A 137 -2.81 2.58 2.11
C VAL A 137 -4.11 2.65 2.93
N LEU A 138 -4.01 2.88 4.25
CA LEU A 138 -5.17 2.98 5.13
C LEU A 138 -6.03 4.21 4.80
N ALA A 139 -5.41 5.37 4.53
CA ALA A 139 -6.14 6.57 4.13
C ALA A 139 -6.89 6.37 2.80
N THR A 140 -6.27 5.71 1.84
CA THR A 140 -6.89 5.34 0.57
C THR A 140 -8.09 4.40 0.77
N ILE A 141 -7.96 3.38 1.64
CA ILE A 141 -9.09 2.51 2.01
C ILE A 141 -10.23 3.34 2.63
N ALA A 142 -9.92 4.24 3.57
CA ALA A 142 -10.92 5.08 4.24
C ALA A 142 -11.66 6.03 3.28
N GLN A 143 -10.97 6.52 2.26
CA GLN A 143 -11.57 7.38 1.23
C GLN A 143 -12.49 6.58 0.29
N GLN A 144 -12.12 5.35 -0.04
CA GLN A 144 -12.93 4.44 -0.88
C GLN A 144 -14.07 3.79 -0.09
N HIS A 145 -13.91 3.61 1.23
CA HIS A 145 -14.87 2.96 2.13
C HIS A 145 -15.19 3.86 3.33
N PRO A 146 -16.08 4.87 3.18
CA PRO A 146 -16.35 5.87 4.21
C PRO A 146 -16.80 5.31 5.58
N ALA A 147 -17.37 4.11 5.60
CA ALA A 147 -17.75 3.44 6.84
C ALA A 147 -16.55 3.10 7.75
N GLU A 148 -15.36 2.91 7.17
CA GLU A 148 -14.13 2.57 7.90
C GLU A 148 -13.32 3.81 8.32
N ARG A 149 -13.73 5.00 7.88
CA ARG A 149 -12.95 6.23 8.05
C ARG A 149 -12.61 6.55 9.50
N ASP A 150 -13.60 6.51 10.38
CA ASP A 150 -13.39 6.89 11.79
C ASP A 150 -12.46 5.90 12.49
N ARG A 151 -12.60 4.60 12.23
CA ARG A 151 -11.74 3.53 12.73
C ARG A 151 -10.28 3.72 12.28
N ILE A 152 -10.08 4.00 10.99
CA ILE A 152 -8.76 4.21 10.42
C ILE A 152 -8.14 5.50 10.96
N ALA A 153 -8.89 6.61 10.99
CA ALA A 153 -8.40 7.88 11.53
C ALA A 153 -7.99 7.74 13.01
N GLU A 154 -8.78 7.03 13.84
CA GLU A 154 -8.41 6.74 15.22
C GLU A 154 -7.11 5.92 15.32
N THR A 155 -6.98 4.90 14.48
CA THR A 155 -5.77 4.07 14.41
C THR A 155 -4.53 4.89 14.07
N LEU A 156 -4.62 5.76 13.07
CA LEU A 156 -3.53 6.66 12.66
C LEU A 156 -3.23 7.70 13.75
N ARG A 157 -4.24 8.34 14.34
CA ARG A 157 -4.05 9.28 15.46
C ARG A 157 -3.33 8.64 16.65
N ALA A 158 -3.58 7.37 16.91
CA ALA A 158 -2.91 6.64 18.00
C ALA A 158 -1.39 6.45 17.76
N ARG A 159 -0.90 6.72 16.56
CA ARG A 159 0.55 6.70 16.23
C ARG A 159 1.24 8.03 16.54
N LEU A 160 0.50 9.13 16.66
CA LEU A 160 1.03 10.44 16.99
C LEU A 160 1.18 10.59 18.51
N PRO A 161 2.21 11.33 18.99
CA PRO A 161 2.37 11.64 20.40
C PRO A 161 1.14 12.33 20.99
N LEU A 162 0.85 12.03 22.25
CA LEU A 162 -0.26 12.67 22.96
C LEU A 162 0.11 14.07 23.42
N VAL A 163 -0.86 14.99 23.29
CA VAL A 163 -0.74 16.35 23.80
C VAL A 163 -1.84 16.65 24.82
N ASP A 164 -1.54 17.55 25.79
CA ASP A 164 -2.49 18.08 26.75
C ASP A 164 -3.41 19.16 26.10
N ALA A 165 -4.33 19.69 26.87
CA ALA A 165 -5.25 20.75 26.40
C ALA A 165 -4.53 22.05 25.99
N ALA A 166 -3.29 22.25 26.39
CA ALA A 166 -2.45 23.40 25.98
C ALA A 166 -1.59 23.08 24.76
N GLY A 167 -1.73 21.91 24.14
CA GLY A 167 -0.95 21.47 23.00
C GLY A 167 0.50 21.09 23.33
N ARG A 168 0.82 20.76 24.58
CA ARG A 168 2.14 20.31 25.01
C ARG A 168 2.17 18.80 25.09
N PHE A 169 3.28 18.17 24.71
CA PHE A 169 3.42 16.73 24.80
C PHE A 169 3.24 16.24 26.24
N VAL A 170 2.40 15.22 26.43
CA VAL A 170 2.19 14.54 27.71
C VAL A 170 3.47 13.84 28.16
N THR A 171 4.19 13.26 27.20
CA THR A 171 5.51 12.67 27.39
C THR A 171 6.40 13.20 26.28
N PRO A 172 7.65 13.64 26.57
CA PRO A 172 8.56 14.08 25.53
C PRO A 172 8.68 13.00 24.44
N PRO A 173 8.41 13.34 23.17
CA PRO A 173 8.59 12.39 22.09
C PRO A 173 10.06 12.10 21.86
N PRO A 174 10.42 10.91 21.33
CA PRO A 174 11.77 10.66 20.84
C PRO A 174 12.09 11.62 19.69
N GLU A 175 13.34 12.05 19.58
CA GLU A 175 13.82 12.99 18.55
C GLU A 175 14.70 12.26 17.52
N ASP A 176 14.43 10.98 17.26
CA ASP A 176 15.11 10.22 16.23
C ASP A 176 14.41 10.36 14.87
N GLU A 177 15.17 10.19 13.82
CA GLU A 177 14.77 10.40 12.43
C GLU A 177 13.63 9.46 12.02
N ASP A 178 13.64 8.21 12.46
CA ASP A 178 12.61 7.20 12.14
C ASP A 178 11.22 7.61 12.64
N HIS A 179 11.15 8.22 13.84
CA HIS A 179 9.87 8.71 14.38
C HIS A 179 9.39 9.95 13.64
N VAL A 180 10.30 10.89 13.33
CA VAL A 180 9.97 12.10 12.56
C VAL A 180 9.37 11.72 11.21
N GLU A 181 10.00 10.78 10.51
CA GLU A 181 9.54 10.31 9.22
C GLU A 181 8.17 9.64 9.33
N LEU A 182 8.00 8.70 10.27
CA LEU A 182 6.72 8.01 10.49
C LEU A 182 5.59 8.98 10.86
N TRP A 183 5.85 9.95 11.75
CA TRP A 183 4.81 10.94 12.12
C TRP A 183 4.44 11.85 10.96
N THR A 184 5.40 12.21 10.12
CA THR A 184 5.17 12.99 8.91
C THR A 184 4.18 12.26 7.98
N TRP A 185 4.42 11.00 7.66
CA TRP A 185 3.52 10.22 6.80
C TRP A 185 2.16 9.95 7.44
N VAL A 186 2.11 9.71 8.74
CA VAL A 186 0.85 9.59 9.48
C VAL A 186 0.07 10.91 9.46
N ALA A 187 0.74 12.05 9.66
CA ALA A 187 0.10 13.37 9.63
C ALA A 187 -0.41 13.72 8.23
N SER A 188 0.34 13.40 7.17
CA SER A 188 -0.07 13.54 5.78
C SER A 188 -1.35 12.76 5.49
N SER A 189 -1.38 11.48 5.86
CA SER A 189 -2.55 10.62 5.66
C SER A 189 -3.78 11.09 6.45
N LEU A 190 -3.59 11.61 7.68
CA LEU A 190 -4.68 12.22 8.46
C LEU A 190 -5.17 13.54 7.83
N LEU A 191 -4.28 14.29 7.18
CA LEU A 191 -4.66 15.46 6.39
C LEU A 191 -5.52 15.06 5.19
N ASP A 192 -5.16 14.02 4.46
CA ASP A 192 -5.95 13.48 3.34
C ASP A 192 -7.34 13.04 3.78
N LEU A 193 -7.45 12.51 4.98
CA LEU A 193 -8.71 12.20 5.62
C LEU A 193 -9.44 13.45 6.20
N ARG A 194 -8.86 14.64 6.12
CA ARG A 194 -9.43 15.86 6.75
C ARG A 194 -9.74 15.64 8.24
N ASP A 195 -8.88 14.95 8.94
CA ASP A 195 -9.07 14.61 10.35
C ASP A 195 -8.67 15.78 11.25
N ARG A 196 -9.61 16.71 11.51
CA ARG A 196 -9.36 17.87 12.37
C ARG A 196 -9.04 17.49 13.82
N ALA A 197 -9.38 16.29 14.26
CA ALA A 197 -9.08 15.84 15.63
C ALA A 197 -7.58 15.57 15.84
N SER A 198 -6.81 15.34 14.78
CA SER A 198 -5.34 15.20 14.85
C SER A 198 -4.59 16.53 14.92
N GLN A 199 -5.22 17.66 14.50
CA GLN A 199 -4.54 18.97 14.38
C GLN A 199 -3.72 19.37 15.62
N PRO A 200 -4.25 19.28 16.87
CA PRO A 200 -3.45 19.68 18.03
C PRO A 200 -2.13 18.92 18.17
N ARG A 201 -2.13 17.64 17.81
CA ARG A 201 -0.91 16.80 17.86
C ARG A 201 0.07 17.13 16.76
N VAL A 202 -0.44 17.32 15.53
CA VAL A 202 0.40 17.66 14.37
C VAL A 202 1.01 19.05 14.53
N LEU A 203 0.25 20.04 15.01
CA LEU A 203 0.78 21.38 15.29
C LEU A 203 1.85 21.36 16.41
N ALA A 204 1.71 20.49 17.40
CA ALA A 204 2.75 20.31 18.42
C ALA A 204 4.04 19.73 17.82
N LEU A 205 3.94 18.81 16.86
CA LEU A 205 5.09 18.27 16.14
C LEU A 205 5.79 19.34 15.30
N TYR A 206 5.05 20.17 14.54
CA TYR A 206 5.62 21.32 13.80
C TYR A 206 6.41 22.26 14.72
N ARG A 207 5.83 22.67 15.85
CA ARG A 207 6.49 23.57 16.81
C ARG A 207 7.74 22.99 17.45
N ALA A 208 7.82 21.65 17.51
CA ALA A 208 8.99 20.94 18.01
C ALA A 208 10.03 20.63 16.92
N GLY A 209 9.76 20.94 15.64
CA GLY A 209 10.63 20.58 14.52
C GLY A 209 10.65 19.07 14.24
N LEU A 210 9.55 18.36 14.52
CA LEU A 210 9.41 16.91 14.39
C LEU A 210 8.47 16.52 13.21
N ILE A 211 8.38 17.37 12.21
CA ILE A 211 7.74 17.11 10.90
C ILE A 211 8.76 17.44 9.81
N ASP A 212 8.83 16.59 8.80
CA ASP A 212 9.58 16.87 7.59
C ASP A 212 8.79 17.84 6.70
N GLU A 213 9.19 19.11 6.71
CA GLU A 213 8.56 20.16 5.90
C GLU A 213 8.81 20.00 4.40
N MET A 214 9.78 19.18 3.98
CA MET A 214 9.94 18.84 2.56
C MET A 214 8.81 17.97 2.04
N VAL A 215 8.17 17.20 2.93
CA VAL A 215 7.02 16.32 2.59
C VAL A 215 5.69 17.05 2.73
N MET A 216 5.50 17.81 3.82
CA MET A 216 4.19 18.37 4.17
C MET A 216 4.06 19.89 4.01
N GLY A 217 5.14 20.60 3.63
CA GLY A 217 5.19 22.06 3.74
C GLY A 217 5.30 22.52 5.19
N ASP A 218 5.20 23.83 5.41
CA ASP A 218 5.24 24.42 6.74
C ASP A 218 3.87 24.31 7.49
N GLU A 219 3.83 24.78 8.75
CA GLU A 219 2.60 24.79 9.56
C GLU A 219 1.44 25.54 8.86
N ALA A 220 1.74 26.61 8.12
CA ALA A 220 0.72 27.40 7.41
C ALA A 220 0.19 26.65 6.19
N ASP A 221 1.05 25.97 5.44
CA ASP A 221 0.66 25.11 4.32
C ASP A 221 -0.23 23.95 4.80
N TYR A 222 0.16 23.30 5.90
CA TYR A 222 -0.64 22.25 6.52
C TYR A 222 -2.05 22.73 6.89
N LEU A 223 -2.17 23.91 7.52
CA LEU A 223 -3.47 24.47 7.92
C LEU A 223 -4.30 24.85 6.70
N ALA A 224 -3.70 25.46 5.68
CA ALA A 224 -4.37 25.86 4.45
C ALA A 224 -4.92 24.65 3.68
N ALA A 225 -4.21 23.54 3.70
CA ALA A 225 -4.61 22.32 2.99
C ALA A 225 -5.96 21.76 3.46
N PHE A 226 -6.42 22.02 4.69
CA PHE A 226 -7.77 21.61 5.14
C PHE A 226 -8.92 22.30 4.40
N ASP A 227 -8.68 23.46 3.83
CA ASP A 227 -9.68 24.23 3.09
C ASP A 227 -9.67 23.90 1.57
N GLU A 228 -8.66 23.17 1.13
CA GLU A 228 -8.59 22.66 -0.23
C GLU A 228 -9.57 21.50 -0.46
N ARG A 229 -10.01 21.37 -1.71
CA ARG A 229 -10.86 20.24 -2.09
C ARG A 229 -10.04 18.94 -2.06
N PRO A 230 -10.45 17.90 -1.30
CA PRO A 230 -9.73 16.64 -1.29
C PRO A 230 -9.70 16.04 -2.70
N ARG A 231 -8.53 15.53 -3.09
CA ARG A 231 -8.38 14.75 -4.32
C ARG A 231 -8.78 13.31 -4.02
N PRO A 232 -9.81 12.77 -4.67
CA PRO A 232 -10.15 11.37 -4.47
C PRO A 232 -8.99 10.48 -4.96
N PRO A 233 -8.65 9.40 -4.27
CA PRO A 233 -7.64 8.46 -4.73
C PRO A 233 -8.10 7.82 -6.04
N GLU A 234 -7.16 7.61 -6.96
CA GLU A 234 -7.46 6.82 -8.15
C GLU A 234 -7.60 5.33 -7.73
N PRO A 235 -8.71 4.67 -8.10
CA PRO A 235 -8.83 3.25 -7.81
C PRO A 235 -7.78 2.47 -8.61
N PHE A 236 -7.24 1.43 -7.99
CA PHE A 236 -6.30 0.54 -8.67
C PHE A 236 -6.99 -0.14 -9.87
N ASP A 237 -6.38 -0.01 -11.03
CA ASP A 237 -6.80 -0.65 -12.28
C ASP A 237 -5.60 -1.38 -12.88
N LEU A 238 -5.62 -2.70 -12.83
CA LEU A 238 -4.53 -3.56 -13.29
C LEU A 238 -4.14 -3.30 -14.75
N ILE A 239 -5.15 -3.11 -15.62
CA ILE A 239 -4.89 -2.85 -17.05
C ILE A 239 -4.21 -1.50 -17.24
N ARG A 240 -4.67 -0.48 -16.52
CA ARG A 240 -4.08 0.86 -16.56
C ARG A 240 -2.69 0.89 -15.91
N TYR A 241 -2.45 0.11 -14.89
CA TYR A 241 -1.15 -0.04 -14.26
C TYR A 241 -0.08 -0.51 -15.25
N TYR A 242 -0.34 -1.61 -15.96
CA TYR A 242 0.59 -2.12 -16.96
C TYR A 242 0.60 -1.33 -18.27
N HIS A 243 -0.51 -0.72 -18.63
CA HIS A 243 -0.70 0.00 -19.91
C HIS A 243 -1.25 1.41 -19.67
N PRO A 244 -0.45 2.31 -19.07
CA PRO A 244 -0.89 3.68 -18.83
C PRO A 244 -1.23 4.37 -20.14
N ARG A 245 -2.32 5.14 -20.15
CA ARG A 245 -2.65 5.97 -21.32
C ARG A 245 -1.52 6.99 -21.50
N ARG A 246 -0.90 7.01 -22.67
CA ARG A 246 0.03 8.09 -23.01
C ARG A 246 -0.75 9.41 -22.97
N ARG A 247 -0.31 10.31 -22.13
CA ARG A 247 -0.82 11.69 -22.11
C ARG A 247 -0.30 12.44 -23.32
#